data_e1bc8ed2d36ae9a475bdd85bc3029964
#
_entry.id   e1bc8ed2d36ae9a475bdd85bc3029964
#
_cell.length_a   1.000
_cell.length_b   1.000
_cell.length_c   1.000
_cell.angle_alpha   90.00
_cell.angle_beta   90.00
_cell.angle_gamma   90.00
#
_symmetry.space_group_name_H-M   'P 1'
#
loop_
_entity.id
_entity.type
_entity.pdbx_description
1 polymer ?
#
loop_
_entity_poly.entity_id
_entity_poly.type
_entity_poly.pdbx_seq_one_letter_code
_entity_poly.pdbx_strand_id
1 'polypeptide(L)'
;MRYKNYIFDLYGTLVDINTDEWSAQLWKKMAILYGYYGAAYTFKELGKAYGELVEQEKKAVRQRHPAYTVIDIKIEKVFRALFTRKGVKPKKATVLEVCEVFRCFSTKYIKLYDGVTELLDTIKANGGCIYLLSNAQRTFTENELNMLGLTPYFDGICISSDEECSKPDSHYFQILFDRYGLKKEESVKVGNDYLSDIGGAADFGIDSVYIHQSISPEIKGELRSNFTVMDGDVHKITQYFFA
;
A
#
# COMPACT_ATOMS: atom_id res chain seq x y z
N MET A 1 -26.52 11.25 -2.52
CA MET A 1 -25.24 10.54 -2.37
C MET A 1 -25.52 9.19 -1.74
N ARG A 2 -25.07 8.09 -2.36
CA ARG A 2 -25.36 6.72 -1.91
C ARG A 2 -24.48 6.31 -0.72
N TYR A 3 -23.22 6.76 -0.68
CA TYR A 3 -22.25 6.44 0.35
C TYR A 3 -21.80 7.72 1.07
N LYS A 4 -21.33 7.57 2.31
CA LYS A 4 -20.66 8.63 3.08
C LYS A 4 -19.16 8.41 3.12
N ASN A 5 -18.72 7.13 3.15
CA ASN A 5 -17.33 6.75 3.35
C ASN A 5 -16.80 6.10 2.07
N TYR A 6 -15.80 6.71 1.47
CA TYR A 6 -15.13 6.26 0.26
C TYR A 6 -13.75 5.75 0.64
N ILE A 7 -13.55 4.43 0.57
CA ILE A 7 -12.33 3.74 1.00
C ILE A 7 -11.53 3.37 -0.24
N PHE A 8 -10.42 4.05 -0.48
CA PHE A 8 -9.57 3.81 -1.65
C PHE A 8 -8.39 2.90 -1.32
N ASP A 9 -8.01 2.06 -2.28
CA ASP A 9 -6.63 1.61 -2.41
C ASP A 9 -5.79 2.70 -3.06
N LEU A 10 -4.45 2.56 -3.05
CA LEU A 10 -3.52 3.57 -3.55
C LEU A 10 -2.96 3.19 -4.92
N TYR A 11 -2.06 2.20 -4.94
CA TYR A 11 -1.30 1.85 -6.13
C TYR A 11 -2.12 1.01 -7.11
N GLY A 12 -2.24 1.50 -8.34
CA GLY A 12 -3.14 0.90 -9.34
C GLY A 12 -4.59 1.36 -9.22
N THR A 13 -4.91 2.23 -8.25
CA THR A 13 -6.25 2.80 -8.07
C THR A 13 -6.23 4.32 -8.21
N LEU A 14 -5.47 5.01 -7.37
CA LEU A 14 -5.26 6.47 -7.42
C LEU A 14 -3.90 6.82 -8.06
N VAL A 15 -2.92 5.94 -7.88
CA VAL A 15 -1.51 6.17 -8.23
C VAL A 15 -1.02 5.14 -9.22
N ASP A 16 -0.51 5.61 -10.35
CA ASP A 16 0.26 4.85 -11.32
C ASP A 16 1.73 4.87 -10.90
N ILE A 17 2.30 3.69 -10.68
CA ILE A 17 3.67 3.52 -10.22
C ILE A 17 4.35 2.36 -10.93
N ASN A 18 5.64 2.52 -11.20
CA ASN A 18 6.48 1.40 -11.65
C ASN A 18 7.74 1.32 -10.80
N THR A 19 7.92 0.17 -10.16
CA THR A 19 9.08 -0.10 -9.30
C THR A 19 9.80 -1.37 -9.73
N ASP A 20 11.11 -1.43 -9.47
CA ASP A 20 11.93 -2.63 -9.64
C ASP A 20 12.84 -2.79 -8.42
N GLU A 21 12.30 -3.46 -7.40
CA GLU A 21 12.99 -3.69 -6.12
C GLU A 21 14.03 -4.82 -6.20
N TRP A 22 14.13 -5.52 -7.34
CA TRP A 22 15.04 -6.64 -7.51
C TRP A 22 16.15 -6.38 -8.53
N SER A 23 16.23 -5.18 -9.09
CA SER A 23 17.27 -4.86 -10.08
C SER A 23 18.68 -4.95 -9.46
N ALA A 24 19.60 -5.55 -10.22
CA ALA A 24 21.00 -5.63 -9.78
C ALA A 24 21.64 -4.24 -9.57
N GLN A 25 21.17 -3.23 -10.30
CA GLN A 25 21.66 -1.86 -10.17
C GLN A 25 21.24 -1.24 -8.82
N LEU A 26 20.01 -1.45 -8.38
CA LEU A 26 19.54 -1.06 -7.06
C LEU A 26 20.43 -1.67 -5.97
N TRP A 27 20.61 -2.97 -5.98
CA TRP A 27 21.38 -3.67 -4.95
C TRP A 27 22.86 -3.29 -4.95
N LYS A 28 23.45 -2.96 -6.09
CA LYS A 28 24.82 -2.39 -6.16
C LYS A 28 24.91 -1.05 -5.43
N LYS A 29 23.96 -0.13 -5.67
CA LYS A 29 23.91 1.17 -4.99
C LYS A 29 23.64 1.01 -3.49
N MET A 30 22.72 0.13 -3.10
CA MET A 30 22.43 -0.15 -1.70
C MET A 30 23.63 -0.75 -0.97
N ALA A 31 24.43 -1.62 -1.62
CA ALA A 31 25.65 -2.17 -1.02
C ALA A 31 26.70 -1.09 -0.74
N ILE A 32 26.84 -0.11 -1.64
CA ILE A 32 27.70 1.06 -1.42
C ILE A 32 27.19 1.88 -0.23
N LEU A 33 25.89 2.15 -0.18
CA LEU A 33 25.26 2.92 0.90
C LEU A 33 25.48 2.26 2.27
N TYR A 34 25.24 0.95 2.37
CA TYR A 34 25.49 0.19 3.60
C TYR A 34 26.98 0.22 3.99
N GLY A 35 27.87 0.17 3.00
CA GLY A 35 29.33 0.29 3.20
C GLY A 35 29.74 1.64 3.82
N TYR A 36 29.11 2.75 3.42
CA TYR A 36 29.35 4.07 4.00
C TYR A 36 29.02 4.13 5.50
N TYR A 37 28.06 3.31 5.95
CA TYR A 37 27.70 3.18 7.35
C TYR A 37 28.43 2.06 8.08
N GLY A 38 29.48 1.45 7.45
CA GLY A 38 30.28 0.39 8.05
C GLY A 38 29.70 -1.04 7.94
N ALA A 39 28.54 -1.21 7.29
CA ALA A 39 27.94 -2.53 7.08
C ALA A 39 28.28 -3.06 5.67
N ALA A 40 29.50 -3.52 5.47
CA ALA A 40 30.01 -3.96 4.18
C ALA A 40 29.35 -5.25 3.67
N TYR A 41 28.80 -5.17 2.46
CA TYR A 41 28.21 -6.27 1.71
C TYR A 41 28.67 -6.23 0.26
N THR A 42 28.77 -7.36 -0.40
CA THR A 42 28.61 -7.42 -1.84
C THR A 42 27.12 -7.25 -2.19
N PHE A 43 26.78 -6.78 -3.39
CA PHE A 43 25.38 -6.59 -3.77
C PHE A 43 24.57 -7.89 -3.77
N LYS A 44 25.20 -9.03 -4.12
CA LYS A 44 24.56 -10.35 -4.08
C LYS A 44 24.27 -10.81 -2.64
N GLU A 45 25.23 -10.62 -1.73
CA GLU A 45 25.04 -10.93 -0.31
C GLU A 45 23.95 -10.06 0.31
N LEU A 46 23.89 -8.76 -0.03
CA LEU A 46 22.89 -7.84 0.49
C LEU A 46 21.48 -8.24 0.06
N GLY A 47 21.27 -8.48 -1.24
CA GLY A 47 19.96 -8.91 -1.76
C GLY A 47 19.51 -10.25 -1.19
N LYS A 48 20.43 -11.23 -1.04
CA LYS A 48 20.14 -12.51 -0.39
C LYS A 48 19.76 -12.32 1.09
N ALA A 49 20.56 -11.53 1.83
CA ALA A 49 20.31 -11.25 3.24
C ALA A 49 18.97 -10.52 3.46
N TYR A 50 18.61 -9.60 2.57
CA TYR A 50 17.30 -8.95 2.58
C TYR A 50 16.15 -9.96 2.46
N GLY A 51 16.18 -10.84 1.46
CA GLY A 51 15.16 -11.87 1.28
C GLY A 51 15.04 -12.81 2.49
N GLU A 52 16.18 -13.26 3.06
CA GLU A 52 16.19 -14.08 4.28
C GLU A 52 15.54 -13.35 5.48
N LEU A 53 15.85 -12.07 5.67
CA LEU A 53 15.34 -11.28 6.79
C LEU A 53 13.85 -10.92 6.60
N VAL A 54 13.38 -10.71 5.37
CA VAL A 54 11.95 -10.59 5.06
C VAL A 54 11.20 -11.84 5.51
N GLU A 55 11.67 -13.02 5.16
CA GLU A 55 11.02 -14.27 5.56
C GLU A 55 11.09 -14.53 7.08
N GLN A 56 12.18 -14.10 7.74
CA GLN A 56 12.28 -14.17 9.20
C GLN A 56 11.26 -13.25 9.87
N GLU A 57 11.11 -11.99 9.41
CA GLU A 57 10.14 -11.05 9.98
C GLU A 57 8.71 -11.53 9.72
N LYS A 58 8.40 -12.06 8.52
CA LYS A 58 7.09 -12.67 8.23
C LYS A 58 6.76 -13.81 9.21
N LYS A 59 7.71 -14.68 9.50
CA LYS A 59 7.52 -15.74 10.51
C LYS A 59 7.26 -15.18 11.89
N ALA A 60 7.98 -14.13 12.29
CA ALA A 60 7.79 -13.47 13.58
C ALA A 60 6.41 -12.80 13.66
N VAL A 61 5.95 -12.14 12.60
CA VAL A 61 4.59 -11.56 12.54
C VAL A 61 3.51 -12.63 12.65
N ARG A 62 3.62 -13.74 11.91
CA ARG A 62 2.67 -14.86 12.02
C ARG A 62 2.58 -15.43 13.44
N GLN A 63 3.69 -15.49 14.17
CA GLN A 63 3.70 -15.92 15.57
C GLN A 63 3.01 -14.92 16.50
N ARG A 64 3.18 -13.60 16.26
CA ARG A 64 2.51 -12.54 17.03
C ARG A 64 1.01 -12.47 16.75
N HIS A 65 0.62 -12.74 15.51
CA HIS A 65 -0.75 -12.58 15.02
C HIS A 65 -1.28 -13.86 14.36
N PRO A 66 -1.47 -14.96 15.12
CA PRO A 66 -1.89 -16.25 14.55
C PRO A 66 -3.30 -16.23 13.95
N ALA A 67 -4.13 -15.24 14.28
CA ALA A 67 -5.47 -15.07 13.73
C ALA A 67 -5.49 -14.40 12.35
N TYR A 68 -4.43 -13.71 11.95
CA TYR A 68 -4.39 -13.05 10.65
C TYR A 68 -4.12 -14.07 9.54
N THR A 69 -4.97 -14.04 8.52
CA THR A 69 -4.83 -14.90 7.34
C THR A 69 -3.80 -14.35 6.37
N VAL A 70 -3.70 -13.02 6.27
CA VAL A 70 -2.72 -12.32 5.44
C VAL A 70 -1.98 -11.29 6.28
N ILE A 71 -0.68 -11.53 6.45
CA ILE A 71 0.17 -10.64 7.24
C ILE A 71 0.96 -9.68 6.35
N ASP A 72 1.35 -8.55 6.92
CA ASP A 72 2.39 -7.68 6.39
C ASP A 72 3.51 -7.49 7.42
N ILE A 73 4.61 -6.89 7.00
CA ILE A 73 5.78 -6.63 7.84
C ILE A 73 6.12 -5.13 7.83
N LYS A 74 6.86 -4.69 8.83
CA LYS A 74 7.48 -3.36 8.84
C LYS A 74 8.86 -3.47 8.19
N ILE A 75 8.98 -3.01 6.94
CA ILE A 75 10.20 -3.18 6.15
C ILE A 75 11.43 -2.51 6.78
N GLU A 76 11.25 -1.43 7.55
CA GLU A 76 12.34 -0.78 8.27
C GLU A 76 13.00 -1.68 9.32
N LYS A 77 12.29 -2.71 9.82
CA LYS A 77 12.91 -3.73 10.68
C LYS A 77 13.91 -4.58 9.91
N VAL A 78 13.60 -4.92 8.65
CA VAL A 78 14.48 -5.66 7.76
C VAL A 78 15.72 -4.83 7.43
N PHE A 79 15.56 -3.57 7.05
CA PHE A 79 16.69 -2.67 6.76
C PHE A 79 17.56 -2.46 7.99
N ARG A 80 16.98 -2.35 9.19
CA ARG A 80 17.73 -2.31 10.45
C ARG A 80 18.51 -3.61 10.69
N ALA A 81 17.89 -4.77 10.46
CA ALA A 81 18.49 -6.07 10.68
C ALA A 81 19.71 -6.32 9.75
N LEU A 82 19.70 -5.77 8.54
CA LEU A 82 20.85 -5.78 7.64
C LEU A 82 22.08 -5.08 8.26
N PHE A 83 21.89 -3.98 8.97
CA PHE A 83 22.98 -3.33 9.72
C PHE A 83 23.48 -4.21 10.88
N THR A 84 22.53 -4.69 11.70
CA THR A 84 22.90 -5.47 12.89
C THR A 84 23.56 -6.79 12.55
N ARG A 85 23.23 -7.40 11.40
CA ARG A 85 23.91 -8.61 10.87
C ARG A 85 25.40 -8.38 10.60
N LYS A 86 25.82 -7.13 10.37
CA LYS A 86 27.23 -6.72 10.20
C LYS A 86 27.82 -6.06 11.46
N GLY A 87 27.16 -6.17 12.61
CA GLY A 87 27.62 -5.62 13.88
C GLY A 87 27.44 -4.10 14.02
N VAL A 88 26.75 -3.46 13.08
CA VAL A 88 26.47 -2.01 13.11
C VAL A 88 25.15 -1.75 13.84
N LYS A 89 25.12 -0.74 14.72
CA LYS A 89 23.91 -0.27 15.42
C LYS A 89 23.44 1.06 14.80
N PRO A 90 22.52 1.05 13.83
CA PRO A 90 22.07 2.27 13.16
C PRO A 90 21.16 3.09 14.06
N LYS A 91 21.20 4.43 13.92
CA LYS A 91 20.16 5.33 14.46
C LYS A 91 18.83 5.09 13.71
N LYS A 92 17.69 5.44 14.34
CA LYS A 92 16.38 5.34 13.69
C LYS A 92 16.34 6.15 12.40
N ALA A 93 16.84 7.39 12.40
CA ALA A 93 16.88 8.25 11.22
C ALA A 93 17.65 7.59 10.06
N THR A 94 18.83 7.03 10.33
CA THR A 94 19.62 6.33 9.29
C THR A 94 18.85 5.16 8.65
N VAL A 95 18.06 4.42 9.44
CA VAL A 95 17.24 3.34 8.88
C VAL A 95 16.15 3.88 7.96
N LEU A 96 15.48 4.96 8.35
CA LEU A 96 14.45 5.61 7.53
C LEU A 96 15.04 6.19 6.24
N GLU A 97 16.17 6.88 6.33
CA GLU A 97 16.92 7.37 5.16
C GLU A 97 17.26 6.25 4.17
N VAL A 98 17.71 5.09 4.67
CA VAL A 98 18.00 3.92 3.81
C VAL A 98 16.73 3.37 3.17
N CYS A 99 15.60 3.35 3.87
CA CYS A 99 14.31 2.95 3.30
C CYS A 99 13.89 3.91 2.16
N GLU A 100 14.02 5.22 2.38
CA GLU A 100 13.69 6.24 1.39
C GLU A 100 14.59 6.15 0.15
N VAL A 101 15.90 5.98 0.34
CA VAL A 101 16.87 5.79 -0.74
C VAL A 101 16.57 4.52 -1.53
N PHE A 102 16.24 3.42 -0.84
CA PHE A 102 15.82 2.17 -1.49
C PHE A 102 14.59 2.40 -2.37
N ARG A 103 13.56 3.04 -1.81
CA ARG A 103 12.32 3.34 -2.55
C ARG A 103 12.58 4.25 -3.74
N CYS A 104 13.33 5.33 -3.56
CA CYS A 104 13.71 6.25 -4.62
C CYS A 104 14.44 5.55 -5.77
N PHE A 105 15.42 4.68 -5.47
CA PHE A 105 16.18 3.97 -6.50
C PHE A 105 15.42 2.82 -7.16
N SER A 106 14.43 2.26 -6.49
CA SER A 106 13.57 1.21 -7.08
C SER A 106 12.44 1.79 -7.94
N THR A 107 12.06 3.06 -7.73
CA THR A 107 10.96 3.70 -8.45
C THR A 107 11.44 4.28 -9.78
N LYS A 108 10.79 3.86 -10.88
CA LYS A 108 11.03 4.39 -12.22
C LYS A 108 10.17 5.62 -12.50
N TYR A 109 8.91 5.57 -12.10
CA TYR A 109 8.00 6.70 -12.11
C TYR A 109 6.87 6.49 -11.08
N ILE A 110 6.27 7.61 -10.69
CA ILE A 110 5.07 7.65 -9.86
C ILE A 110 4.27 8.91 -10.23
N LYS A 111 2.96 8.76 -10.44
CA LYS A 111 2.03 9.84 -10.80
C LYS A 111 0.60 9.48 -10.45
N LEU A 112 -0.30 10.44 -10.42
CA LEU A 112 -1.74 10.19 -10.33
C LEU A 112 -2.27 9.66 -11.67
N TYR A 113 -3.32 8.83 -11.61
CA TYR A 113 -4.15 8.58 -12.80
C TYR A 113 -4.97 9.82 -13.12
N ASP A 114 -5.30 9.99 -14.41
CA ASP A 114 -6.14 11.10 -14.87
C ASP A 114 -7.53 11.01 -14.22
N GLY A 115 -8.09 12.15 -13.81
CA GLY A 115 -9.38 12.24 -13.14
C GLY A 115 -9.38 11.99 -11.63
N VAL A 116 -8.26 11.55 -11.03
CA VAL A 116 -8.18 11.26 -9.58
C VAL A 116 -8.46 12.48 -8.74
N THR A 117 -7.79 13.61 -9.01
CA THR A 117 -8.00 14.86 -8.24
C THR A 117 -9.45 15.32 -8.33
N GLU A 118 -10.05 15.29 -9.54
CA GLU A 118 -11.44 15.65 -9.75
C GLU A 118 -12.42 14.74 -8.99
N LEU A 119 -12.16 13.42 -8.97
CA LEU A 119 -12.95 12.47 -8.18
C LEU A 119 -12.90 12.81 -6.69
N LEU A 120 -11.71 13.02 -6.13
CA LEU A 120 -11.53 13.32 -4.70
C LEU A 120 -12.15 14.66 -4.33
N ASP A 121 -11.97 15.69 -5.16
CA ASP A 121 -12.61 17.02 -4.99
C ASP A 121 -14.13 16.90 -5.02
N THR A 122 -14.69 16.12 -5.95
CA THR A 122 -16.13 15.90 -6.07
C THR A 122 -16.70 15.21 -4.83
N ILE A 123 -16.00 14.18 -4.31
CA ILE A 123 -16.42 13.51 -3.06
C ILE A 123 -16.44 14.53 -1.91
N LYS A 124 -15.38 15.32 -1.74
CA LYS A 124 -15.29 16.33 -0.67
C LYS A 124 -16.36 17.43 -0.81
N ALA A 125 -16.58 17.94 -2.01
CA ALA A 125 -17.59 18.95 -2.28
C ALA A 125 -19.01 18.48 -1.95
N ASN A 126 -19.26 17.17 -2.03
CA ASN A 126 -20.54 16.56 -1.66
C ASN A 126 -20.58 16.08 -0.20
N GLY A 127 -19.58 16.41 0.63
CA GLY A 127 -19.56 16.06 2.06
C GLY A 127 -19.20 14.62 2.36
N GLY A 128 -18.59 13.89 1.40
CA GLY A 128 -18.08 12.54 1.60
C GLY A 128 -16.76 12.53 2.38
N CYS A 129 -16.54 11.46 3.15
CA CYS A 129 -15.30 11.18 3.84
C CYS A 129 -14.45 10.21 3.01
N ILE A 130 -13.15 10.45 2.94
CA ILE A 130 -12.21 9.67 2.13
C ILE A 130 -11.21 8.98 3.03
N TYR A 131 -11.07 7.66 2.88
CA TYR A 131 -10.16 6.84 3.66
C TYR A 131 -9.21 6.08 2.74
N LEU A 132 -7.98 5.89 3.19
CA LEU A 132 -7.01 5.02 2.53
C LEU A 132 -6.95 3.67 3.26
N LEU A 133 -7.05 2.57 2.52
CA LEU A 133 -6.79 1.20 2.98
C LEU A 133 -5.88 0.51 1.97
N SER A 134 -4.56 0.55 2.21
CA SER A 134 -3.56 0.10 1.23
C SER A 134 -2.62 -0.95 1.78
N ASN A 135 -2.34 -1.97 0.95
CA ASN A 135 -1.26 -2.94 1.18
C ASN A 135 0.06 -2.28 0.79
N ALA A 136 0.76 -1.70 1.77
CA ALA A 136 1.90 -0.84 1.53
C ALA A 136 2.82 -0.71 2.74
N GLN A 137 3.97 -0.08 2.54
CA GLN A 137 4.93 0.23 3.59
C GLN A 137 4.83 1.72 3.99
N ARG A 138 4.57 2.02 5.26
CA ARG A 138 4.46 3.40 5.78
C ARG A 138 5.65 4.26 5.39
N THR A 139 6.86 3.73 5.53
CA THR A 139 8.12 4.41 5.24
C THR A 139 8.29 4.86 3.78
N PHE A 140 7.51 4.31 2.86
CA PHE A 140 7.48 4.70 1.45
C PHE A 140 6.28 5.59 1.16
N THR A 141 5.11 5.12 1.57
CA THR A 141 3.81 5.66 1.17
C THR A 141 3.57 7.06 1.72
N GLU A 142 4.02 7.38 2.94
CA GLU A 142 3.82 8.70 3.54
C GLU A 142 4.45 9.82 2.72
N ASN A 143 5.70 9.63 2.27
CA ASN A 143 6.39 10.59 1.42
C ASN A 143 5.75 10.70 0.03
N GLU A 144 5.28 9.59 -0.53
CA GLU A 144 4.62 9.55 -1.84
C GLU A 144 3.25 10.26 -1.81
N LEU A 145 2.46 10.06 -0.76
CA LEU A 145 1.19 10.77 -0.55
C LEU A 145 1.40 12.29 -0.44
N ASN A 146 2.43 12.72 0.30
CA ASN A 146 2.78 14.13 0.44
C ASN A 146 3.25 14.73 -0.90
N MET A 147 4.14 14.04 -1.61
CA MET A 147 4.66 14.47 -2.91
C MET A 147 3.57 14.62 -3.96
N LEU A 148 2.58 13.71 -3.96
CA LEU A 148 1.46 13.72 -4.89
C LEU A 148 0.29 14.65 -4.45
N GLY A 149 0.41 15.32 -3.30
CA GLY A 149 -0.64 16.19 -2.77
C GLY A 149 -1.90 15.46 -2.29
N LEU A 150 -1.81 14.15 -2.04
CA LEU A 150 -2.95 13.32 -1.67
C LEU A 150 -3.29 13.37 -0.17
N THR A 151 -2.29 13.62 0.69
CA THR A 151 -2.49 13.58 2.15
C THR A 151 -3.68 14.41 2.65
N PRO A 152 -3.92 15.65 2.17
CA PRO A 152 -5.04 16.48 2.66
C PRO A 152 -6.43 15.94 2.32
N TYR A 153 -6.55 15.04 1.35
CA TYR A 153 -7.85 14.46 0.98
C TYR A 153 -8.34 13.42 1.98
N PHE A 154 -7.43 12.73 2.67
CA PHE A 154 -7.80 11.60 3.52
C PHE A 154 -8.22 12.03 4.93
N ASP A 155 -9.43 11.67 5.32
CA ASP A 155 -9.92 11.76 6.70
C ASP A 155 -9.31 10.67 7.59
N GLY A 156 -8.78 9.61 6.96
CA GLY A 156 -8.06 8.56 7.66
C GLY A 156 -7.20 7.71 6.73
N ILE A 157 -6.04 7.28 7.23
CA ILE A 157 -5.04 6.50 6.48
C ILE A 157 -4.71 5.24 7.28
N CYS A 158 -4.98 4.07 6.66
CA CYS A 158 -4.62 2.76 7.17
C CYS A 158 -3.66 2.07 6.19
N ILE A 159 -2.44 1.77 6.65
CA ILE A 159 -1.39 1.14 5.85
C ILE A 159 -1.04 -0.20 6.49
N SER A 160 -1.01 -1.27 5.69
CA SER A 160 -0.88 -2.65 6.15
C SER A 160 0.37 -2.92 6.99
N SER A 161 1.50 -2.28 6.67
CA SER A 161 2.72 -2.46 7.46
C SER A 161 2.59 -1.97 8.91
N ASP A 162 1.76 -0.95 9.17
CA ASP A 162 1.54 -0.46 10.54
C ASP A 162 0.79 -1.48 11.39
N GLU A 163 -0.17 -2.17 10.77
CA GLU A 163 -1.09 -3.11 11.40
C GLU A 163 -0.57 -4.56 11.38
N GLU A 164 0.53 -4.81 10.66
CA GLU A 164 1.07 -6.15 10.40
C GLU A 164 0.02 -7.10 9.78
N CYS A 165 -1.04 -6.53 9.16
CA CYS A 165 -2.17 -7.20 8.52
C CYS A 165 -2.50 -6.52 7.20
N SER A 166 -2.92 -7.28 6.18
CA SER A 166 -3.20 -6.75 4.85
C SER A 166 -4.46 -7.32 4.22
N LYS A 167 -5.05 -6.61 3.24
CA LYS A 167 -6.14 -7.13 2.41
C LYS A 167 -5.71 -8.42 1.72
N PRO A 168 -6.62 -9.39 1.55
CA PRO A 168 -8.07 -9.40 1.81
C PRO A 168 -8.48 -9.80 3.23
N ASP A 169 -7.58 -9.85 4.22
CA ASP A 169 -7.94 -10.23 5.58
C ASP A 169 -9.01 -9.29 6.16
N SER A 170 -10.13 -9.85 6.61
CA SER A 170 -11.24 -9.09 7.19
C SER A 170 -10.84 -8.32 8.46
N HIS A 171 -9.83 -8.77 9.20
CA HIS A 171 -9.31 -8.02 10.35
C HIS A 171 -8.74 -6.66 9.94
N TYR A 172 -8.10 -6.57 8.76
CA TYR A 172 -7.55 -5.31 8.29
C TYR A 172 -8.65 -4.29 7.92
N PHE A 173 -9.76 -4.75 7.31
CA PHE A 173 -10.95 -3.90 7.13
C PHE A 173 -11.55 -3.50 8.48
N GLN A 174 -11.67 -4.44 9.43
CA GLN A 174 -12.22 -4.18 10.76
C GLN A 174 -11.42 -3.12 11.51
N ILE A 175 -10.07 -3.15 11.43
CA ILE A 175 -9.20 -2.12 12.03
C ILE A 175 -9.54 -0.72 11.51
N LEU A 176 -9.76 -0.55 10.20
CA LEU A 176 -10.16 0.74 9.63
C LEU A 176 -11.53 1.17 10.18
N PHE A 177 -12.50 0.26 10.18
CA PHE A 177 -13.88 0.54 10.60
C PHE A 177 -13.96 0.93 12.08
N ASP A 178 -13.27 0.20 12.94
CA ASP A 178 -13.24 0.49 14.39
C ASP A 178 -12.52 1.81 14.68
N ARG A 179 -11.43 2.08 13.99
CA ARG A 179 -10.61 3.29 14.19
C ARG A 179 -11.36 4.58 13.87
N TYR A 180 -12.17 4.55 12.82
CA TYR A 180 -12.88 5.74 12.33
C TYR A 180 -14.40 5.68 12.55
N GLY A 181 -14.91 4.65 13.23
CA GLY A 181 -16.34 4.51 13.52
C GLY A 181 -17.21 4.36 12.26
N LEU A 182 -16.71 3.66 11.24
CA LEU A 182 -17.40 3.54 9.95
C LEU A 182 -18.57 2.55 10.04
N LYS A 183 -19.60 2.77 9.21
CA LYS A 183 -20.72 1.86 9.02
C LYS A 183 -20.64 1.20 7.66
N LYS A 184 -20.86 -0.11 7.62
CA LYS A 184 -20.75 -0.89 6.37
C LYS A 184 -21.73 -0.41 5.31
N GLU A 185 -22.96 -0.16 5.68
CA GLU A 185 -24.05 0.29 4.80
C GLU A 185 -23.84 1.71 4.22
N GLU A 186 -22.91 2.48 4.79
CA GLU A 186 -22.57 3.84 4.35
C GLU A 186 -21.22 3.88 3.61
N SER A 187 -20.58 2.73 3.38
CA SER A 187 -19.18 2.63 2.92
C SER A 187 -19.05 1.90 1.60
N VAL A 188 -18.11 2.35 0.76
CA VAL A 188 -17.74 1.71 -0.49
C VAL A 188 -16.22 1.60 -0.61
N LYS A 189 -15.72 0.43 -1.03
CA LYS A 189 -14.31 0.19 -1.34
C LYS A 189 -14.07 0.42 -2.84
N VAL A 190 -13.04 1.19 -3.18
CA VAL A 190 -12.56 1.36 -4.56
C VAL A 190 -11.17 0.75 -4.66
N GLY A 191 -10.94 -0.11 -5.64
CA GLY A 191 -9.66 -0.76 -5.82
C GLY A 191 -9.47 -1.45 -7.16
N ASN A 192 -8.22 -1.83 -7.45
CA ASN A 192 -7.81 -2.44 -8.72
C ASN A 192 -7.44 -3.93 -8.61
N ASP A 193 -7.40 -4.46 -7.41
CA ASP A 193 -7.12 -5.88 -7.18
C ASP A 193 -8.42 -6.64 -6.91
N TYR A 194 -8.77 -7.55 -7.83
CA TYR A 194 -10.00 -8.32 -7.77
C TYR A 194 -10.09 -9.21 -6.52
N LEU A 195 -8.96 -9.65 -5.98
CA LEU A 195 -8.89 -10.51 -4.79
C LEU A 195 -8.78 -9.70 -3.51
N SER A 196 -7.75 -8.85 -3.41
CA SER A 196 -7.46 -8.14 -2.15
C SER A 196 -8.42 -6.99 -1.88
N ASP A 197 -8.80 -6.21 -2.89
CA ASP A 197 -9.74 -5.10 -2.72
C ASP A 197 -11.19 -5.57 -2.79
N ILE A 198 -11.56 -6.21 -3.91
CA ILE A 198 -12.95 -6.52 -4.20
C ILE A 198 -13.41 -7.78 -3.44
N GLY A 199 -12.60 -8.84 -3.49
CA GLY A 199 -12.83 -10.04 -2.70
C GLY A 199 -12.89 -9.76 -1.21
N GLY A 200 -11.90 -9.00 -0.69
CA GLY A 200 -11.86 -8.61 0.70
C GLY A 200 -13.05 -7.74 1.13
N ALA A 201 -13.48 -6.79 0.30
CA ALA A 201 -14.66 -5.97 0.55
C ALA A 201 -15.94 -6.80 0.60
N ALA A 202 -16.12 -7.71 -0.36
CA ALA A 202 -17.28 -8.60 -0.40
C ALA A 202 -17.33 -9.54 0.81
N ASP A 203 -16.19 -10.14 1.21
CA ASP A 203 -16.10 -11.00 2.39
C ASP A 203 -16.30 -10.22 3.72
N PHE A 204 -15.90 -8.96 3.74
CA PHE A 204 -16.16 -8.06 4.86
C PHE A 204 -17.61 -7.55 4.90
N GLY A 205 -18.33 -7.59 3.77
CA GLY A 205 -19.74 -7.19 3.65
C GLY A 205 -19.94 -5.70 3.39
N ILE A 206 -19.13 -5.10 2.53
CA ILE A 206 -19.29 -3.73 2.03
C ILE A 206 -19.34 -3.72 0.51
N ASP A 207 -20.00 -2.70 -0.05
CA ASP A 207 -20.03 -2.46 -1.49
C ASP A 207 -18.63 -2.14 -2.02
N SER A 208 -18.40 -2.46 -3.30
CA SER A 208 -17.11 -2.17 -3.94
C SER A 208 -17.23 -1.73 -5.40
N VAL A 209 -16.23 -0.98 -5.85
CA VAL A 209 -16.01 -0.54 -7.22
C VAL A 209 -14.64 -1.03 -7.67
N TYR A 210 -14.62 -1.80 -8.74
CA TYR A 210 -13.39 -2.25 -9.39
C TYR A 210 -12.98 -1.30 -10.50
N ILE A 211 -11.70 -0.92 -10.54
CA ILE A 211 -11.10 -0.23 -11.69
C ILE A 211 -9.90 -1.03 -12.19
N HIS A 212 -9.90 -1.35 -13.49
CA HIS A 212 -8.78 -2.04 -14.12
C HIS A 212 -7.74 -1.03 -14.61
N GLN A 213 -6.52 -1.17 -14.17
CA GLN A 213 -5.38 -0.33 -14.56
C GLN A 213 -4.22 -1.19 -15.05
N SER A 214 -3.18 -0.56 -15.59
CA SER A 214 -2.01 -1.25 -16.17
C SER A 214 -1.28 -2.19 -15.23
N ILE A 215 -1.35 -1.92 -13.92
CA ILE A 215 -0.70 -2.73 -12.87
C ILE A 215 -1.69 -3.64 -12.12
N SER A 216 -2.95 -3.71 -12.57
CA SER A 216 -3.95 -4.60 -11.96
C SER A 216 -3.55 -6.06 -12.15
N PRO A 217 -3.69 -6.91 -11.12
CA PRO A 217 -3.52 -8.34 -11.26
C PRO A 217 -4.51 -8.95 -12.27
N GLU A 218 -4.11 -10.03 -12.92
CA GLU A 218 -5.00 -10.80 -13.76
C GLU A 218 -6.20 -11.32 -12.97
N ILE A 219 -7.41 -11.13 -13.49
CA ILE A 219 -8.65 -11.62 -12.86
C ILE A 219 -8.74 -13.14 -13.10
N LYS A 220 -8.63 -13.94 -12.02
CA LYS A 220 -8.65 -15.42 -12.07
C LYS A 220 -9.91 -16.03 -11.45
N GLY A 221 -10.99 -15.29 -11.38
CA GLY A 221 -12.23 -15.74 -10.75
C GLY A 221 -13.37 -14.78 -10.95
N GLU A 222 -14.38 -14.89 -10.11
CA GLU A 222 -15.53 -14.00 -10.13
C GLU A 222 -15.15 -12.61 -9.59
N LEU A 223 -15.49 -11.57 -10.33
CA LEU A 223 -15.34 -10.19 -9.93
C LEU A 223 -16.61 -9.72 -9.19
N ARG A 224 -16.56 -9.75 -7.85
CA ARG A 224 -17.71 -9.49 -6.96
C ARG A 224 -17.90 -8.01 -6.65
N SER A 225 -17.69 -7.13 -7.63
CA SER A 225 -17.89 -5.67 -7.48
C SER A 225 -19.31 -5.24 -7.81
N ASN A 226 -19.78 -4.18 -7.16
CA ASN A 226 -21.08 -3.55 -7.46
C ASN A 226 -21.03 -2.71 -8.74
N PHE A 227 -19.85 -2.19 -9.07
CA PHE A 227 -19.58 -1.47 -10.31
C PHE A 227 -18.16 -1.76 -10.81
N THR A 228 -17.99 -1.80 -12.14
CA THR A 228 -16.72 -2.17 -12.76
C THR A 228 -16.35 -1.21 -13.89
N VAL A 229 -15.11 -0.71 -13.83
CA VAL A 229 -14.49 0.12 -14.87
C VAL A 229 -13.31 -0.65 -15.45
N MET A 230 -13.47 -1.21 -16.67
CA MET A 230 -12.45 -2.06 -17.31
C MET A 230 -11.43 -1.29 -18.16
N ASP A 231 -11.72 -0.06 -18.51
CA ASP A 231 -10.86 0.77 -19.37
C ASP A 231 -10.00 1.80 -18.60
N GLY A 232 -10.02 1.72 -17.27
CA GLY A 232 -9.21 2.57 -16.40
C GLY A 232 -9.66 4.03 -16.29
N ASP A 233 -10.82 4.38 -16.83
CA ASP A 233 -11.34 5.75 -16.81
C ASP A 233 -11.93 6.09 -15.43
N VAL A 234 -11.20 6.86 -14.63
CA VAL A 234 -11.60 7.29 -13.28
C VAL A 234 -12.86 8.16 -13.31
N HIS A 235 -13.14 8.90 -14.39
CA HIS A 235 -14.35 9.73 -14.50
C HIS A 235 -15.64 8.89 -14.43
N LYS A 236 -15.61 7.62 -14.86
CA LYS A 236 -16.75 6.70 -14.72
C LYS A 236 -17.09 6.38 -13.27
N ILE A 237 -16.10 6.40 -12.38
CA ILE A 237 -16.33 6.25 -10.94
C ILE A 237 -17.06 7.47 -10.40
N THR A 238 -16.63 8.68 -10.80
CA THR A 238 -17.31 9.94 -10.45
C THR A 238 -18.76 9.92 -10.91
N GLN A 239 -19.03 9.53 -12.15
CA GLN A 239 -20.37 9.39 -12.69
C GLN A 239 -21.22 8.39 -11.90
N TYR A 240 -20.66 7.21 -11.58
CA TYR A 240 -21.38 6.19 -10.81
C TYR A 240 -21.81 6.67 -9.42
N PHE A 241 -20.98 7.49 -8.76
CA PHE A 241 -21.27 7.97 -7.43
C PHE A 241 -22.25 9.16 -7.39
N PHE A 242 -22.25 10.00 -8.43
CA PHE A 242 -22.90 11.32 -8.40
C PHE A 242 -23.86 11.58 -9.57
N ALA A 243 -24.10 10.59 -10.44
CA ALA A 243 -25.09 10.68 -11.53
C ALA A 243 -26.54 10.56 -11.04
#